data_9d5cffff8dceb9dc9a19a1013b3987e5
#
_entry.id   9d5cffff8dceb9dc9a19a1013b3987e5
#
_cell.length_a   1.000
_cell.length_b   1.000
_cell.length_c   1.000
_cell.angle_alpha   90.00
_cell.angle_beta   90.00
_cell.angle_gamma   90.00
#
_symmetry.space_group_name_H-M   'P 1'
#
loop_
_entity.id
_entity.type
_entity.pdbx_description
1 polymer ?
#
loop_
_entity_poly.entity_id
_entity_poly.type
_entity_poly.pdbx_seq_one_letter_code
_entity_poly.pdbx_strand_id
1 'polypeptide(L)'
;MAIIFLVTFIGLMGFGIILPLFPFYAERMGASPEIITLTMAAFSLGQFVAAPLWGRLSDSIGRKPVLILTLLGSSLSYVILAYAPNLTVVILSRILSGLMAGNISIAFAYVTDITDDSNRAAGLGKVSAALGLGFMTGPAIGGLLAGNSVENANYLLTAWAAAGINFVAMVAAIVFLKESLDA
;
A
#
# COMPACT_ATOMS: atom_id res chain seq x y z
N MET A 1 -15.99 -1.11 -11.64
CA MET A 1 -16.06 -1.71 -10.28
C MET A 1 -15.08 -2.86 -10.06
N ALA A 2 -15.07 -3.94 -10.88
CA ALA A 2 -14.16 -5.09 -10.63
C ALA A 2 -12.67 -4.72 -10.63
N ILE A 3 -12.25 -3.85 -11.53
CA ILE A 3 -10.83 -3.44 -11.64
C ILE A 3 -10.38 -2.63 -10.43
N ILE A 4 -11.16 -1.64 -9.99
CA ILE A 4 -10.79 -0.85 -8.81
C ILE A 4 -10.79 -1.71 -7.54
N PHE A 5 -11.72 -2.66 -7.42
CA PHE A 5 -11.71 -3.67 -6.35
C PHE A 5 -10.38 -4.46 -6.36
N LEU A 6 -10.00 -5.00 -7.51
CA LEU A 6 -8.78 -5.81 -7.66
C LEU A 6 -7.52 -4.99 -7.34
N VAL A 7 -7.41 -3.78 -7.88
CA VAL A 7 -6.26 -2.89 -7.65
C VAL A 7 -6.15 -2.50 -6.17
N THR A 8 -7.28 -2.20 -5.52
CA THR A 8 -7.32 -1.87 -4.10
C THR A 8 -6.96 -3.08 -3.22
N PHE A 9 -7.52 -4.24 -3.53
CA PHE A 9 -7.21 -5.50 -2.86
C PHE A 9 -5.72 -5.84 -2.94
N ILE A 10 -5.15 -5.84 -4.15
CA ILE A 10 -3.75 -6.17 -4.39
C ILE A 10 -2.83 -5.11 -3.75
N GLY A 11 -3.16 -3.83 -3.86
CA GLY A 11 -2.37 -2.75 -3.26
C GLY A 11 -2.28 -2.86 -1.74
N LEU A 12 -3.40 -3.14 -1.05
CA LEU A 12 -3.38 -3.30 0.40
C LEU A 12 -2.76 -4.63 0.86
N MET A 13 -2.89 -5.68 0.05
CA MET A 13 -2.22 -6.96 0.32
C MET A 13 -0.70 -6.79 0.39
N GLY A 14 -0.09 -5.96 -0.49
CA GLY A 14 1.33 -5.63 -0.44
C GLY A 14 1.76 -4.98 0.88
N PHE A 15 0.96 -4.06 1.41
CA PHE A 15 1.17 -3.50 2.75
C PHE A 15 1.04 -4.57 3.84
N GLY A 16 0.00 -5.40 3.75
CA GLY A 16 -0.27 -6.48 4.72
C GLY A 16 0.85 -7.53 4.80
N ILE A 17 1.55 -7.82 3.71
CA ILE A 17 2.70 -8.74 3.69
C ILE A 17 3.81 -8.26 4.63
N ILE A 18 4.09 -6.96 4.64
CA ILE A 18 5.21 -6.38 5.41
C ILE A 18 4.84 -6.10 6.86
N LEU A 19 3.58 -5.74 7.14
CA LEU A 19 3.15 -5.22 8.44
C LEU A 19 3.57 -6.10 9.63
N PRO A 20 3.29 -7.41 9.67
CA PRO A 20 3.63 -8.26 10.81
C PRO A 20 5.13 -8.56 10.92
N LEU A 21 5.87 -8.48 9.81
CA LEU A 21 7.29 -8.81 9.75
C LEU A 21 8.18 -7.61 10.02
N PHE A 22 7.64 -6.41 9.86
CA PHE A 22 8.41 -5.17 10.00
C PHE A 22 9.07 -5.00 11.36
N PRO A 23 8.41 -5.24 12.52
CA PRO A 23 9.06 -5.14 13.82
C PRO A 23 10.29 -6.03 13.94
N PHE A 24 10.18 -7.29 13.53
CA PHE A 24 11.29 -8.26 13.58
C PHE A 24 12.44 -7.89 12.64
N TYR A 25 12.11 -7.35 11.46
CA TYR A 25 13.13 -6.87 10.52
C TYR A 25 13.90 -5.67 11.08
N ALA A 26 13.21 -4.71 11.68
CA ALA A 26 13.83 -3.54 12.30
C ALA A 26 14.67 -3.91 13.54
N GLU A 27 14.17 -4.82 14.39
CA GLU A 27 14.88 -5.35 15.56
C GLU A 27 16.18 -6.03 15.15
N ARG A 28 16.16 -6.85 14.09
CA ARG A 28 17.37 -7.49 13.55
C ARG A 28 18.43 -6.47 13.07
N MET A 29 17.99 -5.26 12.71
CA MET A 29 18.89 -4.15 12.36
C MET A 29 19.27 -3.26 13.56
N GLY A 30 18.96 -3.69 14.78
CA GLY A 30 19.32 -3.01 16.02
C GLY A 30 18.34 -1.93 16.45
N ALA A 31 17.11 -1.92 15.92
CA ALA A 31 16.07 -1.00 16.40
C ALA A 31 15.58 -1.38 17.79
N SER A 32 15.49 -0.40 18.70
CA SER A 32 14.77 -0.57 19.95
C SER A 32 13.25 -0.56 19.72
N PRO A 33 12.43 -1.10 20.65
CA PRO A 33 10.97 -1.05 20.56
C PRO A 33 10.40 0.35 20.34
N GLU A 34 11.03 1.36 20.91
CA GLU A 34 10.65 2.77 20.75
C GLU A 34 10.86 3.23 19.29
N ILE A 35 11.99 2.88 18.69
CA ILE A 35 12.30 3.22 17.29
C ILE A 35 11.33 2.51 16.34
N ILE A 36 11.00 1.24 16.60
CA ILE A 36 10.01 0.49 15.83
C ILE A 36 8.66 1.19 15.89
N THR A 37 8.20 1.53 17.11
CA THR A 37 6.92 2.21 17.31
C THR A 37 6.89 3.59 16.64
N LEU A 38 7.95 4.39 16.79
CA LEU A 38 8.07 5.69 16.13
C LEU A 38 8.07 5.56 14.60
N THR A 39 8.69 4.51 14.05
CA THR A 39 8.70 4.28 12.60
C THR A 39 7.30 3.91 12.09
N MET A 40 6.54 3.11 12.83
CA MET A 40 5.15 2.81 12.51
C MET A 40 4.26 4.06 12.61
N ALA A 41 4.49 4.89 13.63
CA ALA A 41 3.80 6.16 13.79
C ALA A 41 4.14 7.13 12.64
N ALA A 42 5.40 7.18 12.21
CA ALA A 42 5.84 8.00 11.07
C ALA A 42 5.18 7.57 9.74
N PHE A 43 5.00 6.25 9.51
CA PHE A 43 4.21 5.75 8.38
C PHE A 43 2.78 6.29 8.44
N SER A 44 2.10 6.14 9.58
CA SER A 44 0.72 6.60 9.76
C SER A 44 0.59 8.11 9.63
N LEU A 45 1.54 8.87 10.15
CA LEU A 45 1.59 10.32 10.00
C LEU A 45 1.80 10.72 8.54
N GLY A 46 2.71 10.04 7.83
CA GLY A 46 2.92 10.22 6.40
C GLY A 46 1.63 9.99 5.60
N GLN A 47 0.93 8.91 5.88
CA GLN A 47 -0.37 8.61 5.27
C GLN A 47 -1.41 9.67 5.57
N PHE A 48 -1.52 10.11 6.83
CA PHE A 48 -2.47 11.14 7.23
C PHE A 48 -2.24 12.48 6.50
N VAL A 49 -0.98 12.91 6.42
CA VAL A 49 -0.61 14.16 5.72
C VAL A 49 -0.77 14.03 4.21
N ALA A 50 -0.40 12.88 3.64
CA ALA A 50 -0.43 12.66 2.20
C ALA A 50 -1.84 12.43 1.65
N ALA A 51 -2.77 11.86 2.42
CA ALA A 51 -4.11 11.55 1.95
C ALA A 51 -4.86 12.76 1.35
N PRO A 52 -4.93 13.93 2.00
CA PRO A 52 -5.58 15.10 1.41
C PRO A 52 -4.80 15.69 0.23
N LEU A 53 -3.48 15.55 0.19
CA LEU A 53 -2.65 16.01 -0.93
C LEU A 53 -2.91 15.18 -2.18
N TRP A 54 -2.91 13.85 -2.04
CA TRP A 54 -3.25 12.94 -3.13
C TRP A 54 -4.71 13.09 -3.57
N GLY A 55 -5.63 13.32 -2.62
CA GLY A 55 -7.02 13.62 -2.92
C GLY A 55 -7.14 14.83 -3.85
N ARG A 56 -6.61 15.99 -3.44
CA ARG A 56 -6.63 17.21 -4.25
C ARG A 56 -5.92 17.07 -5.59
N LEU A 57 -4.78 16.38 -5.60
CA LEU A 57 -4.05 16.14 -6.85
C LEU A 57 -4.90 15.30 -7.80
N SER A 58 -5.56 14.25 -7.28
CA SER A 58 -6.42 13.40 -8.09
C SER A 58 -7.69 14.09 -8.58
N ASP A 59 -8.16 15.13 -7.87
CA ASP A 59 -9.23 16.01 -8.35
C ASP A 59 -8.80 16.91 -9.52
N SER A 60 -7.51 17.18 -9.66
CA SER A 60 -6.98 18.09 -10.68
C SER A 60 -6.44 17.40 -11.93
N ILE A 61 -5.76 16.26 -11.79
CA ILE A 61 -5.10 15.57 -12.91
C ILE A 61 -5.71 14.21 -13.25
N GLY A 62 -6.76 13.81 -12.50
CA GLY A 62 -7.46 12.54 -12.69
C GLY A 62 -7.14 11.51 -11.62
N ARG A 63 -8.08 10.59 -11.39
CA ARG A 63 -7.95 9.51 -10.40
C ARG A 63 -6.92 8.48 -10.81
N LYS A 64 -6.96 8.07 -12.09
CA LYS A 64 -6.09 7.02 -12.62
C LYS A 64 -4.60 7.38 -12.57
N PRO A 65 -4.12 8.55 -13.03
CA PRO A 65 -2.70 8.92 -12.97
C PRO A 65 -2.16 8.93 -11.54
N VAL A 66 -2.94 9.48 -10.60
CA VAL A 66 -2.50 9.58 -9.20
C VAL A 66 -2.48 8.22 -8.52
N LEU A 67 -3.45 7.34 -8.82
CA LEU A 67 -3.44 5.96 -8.33
C LEU A 67 -2.20 5.19 -8.84
N ILE A 68 -1.85 5.35 -10.12
CA ILE A 68 -0.65 4.74 -10.71
C ILE A 68 0.61 5.25 -10.00
N LEU A 69 0.71 6.56 -9.77
CA LEU A 69 1.86 7.18 -9.11
C LEU A 69 2.03 6.68 -7.67
N THR A 70 0.95 6.59 -6.91
CA THR A 70 0.98 6.11 -5.52
C THR A 70 1.34 4.62 -5.44
N LEU A 71 0.85 3.79 -6.36
CA LEU A 71 1.21 2.37 -6.44
C LEU A 71 2.67 2.17 -6.83
N LEU A 72 3.19 2.96 -7.79
CA LEU A 72 4.60 2.96 -8.17
C LEU A 72 5.48 3.36 -6.99
N GLY A 73 5.15 4.46 -6.31
CA GLY A 73 5.89 4.93 -5.14
C GLY A 73 5.88 3.91 -4.00
N SER A 74 4.76 3.22 -3.76
CA SER A 74 4.66 2.12 -2.81
C SER A 74 5.55 0.94 -3.22
N SER A 75 5.53 0.53 -4.48
CA SER A 75 6.41 -0.53 -5.00
C SER A 75 7.88 -0.17 -4.80
N LEU A 76 8.29 1.04 -5.17
CA LEU A 76 9.67 1.52 -4.97
C LEU A 76 10.07 1.56 -3.50
N SER A 77 9.17 1.96 -2.59
CA SER A 77 9.45 1.96 -1.16
C SER A 77 9.77 0.56 -0.62
N TYR A 78 9.11 -0.48 -1.15
CA TYR A 78 9.40 -1.87 -0.78
C TYR A 78 10.70 -2.38 -1.41
N VAL A 79 11.06 -1.93 -2.61
CA VAL A 79 12.39 -2.22 -3.19
C VAL A 79 13.49 -1.58 -2.32
N ILE A 80 13.31 -0.33 -1.90
CA ILE A 80 14.25 0.34 -0.98
C ILE A 80 14.36 -0.43 0.34
N LEU A 81 13.23 -0.90 0.88
CA LEU A 81 13.22 -1.74 2.09
C LEU A 81 13.99 -3.06 1.87
N ALA A 82 13.81 -3.72 0.73
CA ALA A 82 14.45 -4.99 0.41
C ALA A 82 15.98 -4.92 0.46
N TYR A 83 16.54 -3.79 0.06
CA TYR A 83 17.99 -3.54 0.00
C TYR A 83 18.48 -2.57 1.07
N ALA A 84 17.70 -2.33 2.13
CA ALA A 84 18.09 -1.40 3.19
C ALA A 84 19.39 -1.86 3.90
N PRO A 85 20.50 -1.12 3.81
CA PRO A 85 21.78 -1.51 4.41
C PRO A 85 21.84 -1.19 5.91
N ASN A 86 20.94 -0.36 6.40
CA ASN A 86 20.91 0.12 7.79
C ASN A 86 19.51 0.57 8.19
N LEU A 87 19.33 0.78 9.49
CA LEU A 87 18.06 1.19 10.09
C LEU A 87 17.53 2.52 9.54
N THR A 88 18.40 3.47 9.21
CA THR A 88 17.98 4.77 8.64
C THR A 88 17.23 4.57 7.33
N VAL A 89 17.73 3.72 6.43
CA VAL A 89 17.09 3.44 5.15
C VAL A 89 15.77 2.69 5.36
N VAL A 90 15.70 1.80 6.36
CA VAL A 90 14.44 1.15 6.77
C VAL A 90 13.39 2.20 7.16
N ILE A 91 13.76 3.14 8.03
CA ILE A 91 12.86 4.21 8.48
C ILE A 91 12.41 5.07 7.29
N LEU A 92 13.34 5.50 6.44
CA LEU A 92 13.03 6.31 5.26
C LEU A 92 12.09 5.58 4.29
N SER A 93 12.28 4.27 4.09
CA SER A 93 11.38 3.46 3.28
C SER A 93 9.96 3.41 3.85
N ARG A 94 9.80 3.39 5.18
CA ARG A 94 8.48 3.41 5.84
C ARG A 94 7.79 4.77 5.71
N ILE A 95 8.55 5.86 5.89
CA ILE A 95 8.03 7.22 5.67
C ILE A 95 7.56 7.37 4.21
N LEU A 96 8.40 6.96 3.25
CA LEU A 96 8.03 7.00 1.83
C LEU A 96 6.79 6.16 1.55
N SER A 97 6.71 4.94 2.09
CA SER A 97 5.53 4.06 1.96
C SER A 97 4.27 4.73 2.52
N GLY A 98 4.37 5.41 3.68
CA GLY A 98 3.27 6.18 4.26
C GLY A 98 2.83 7.34 3.35
N LEU A 99 3.78 8.11 2.85
CA LEU A 99 3.50 9.21 1.91
C LEU A 99 2.84 8.72 0.62
N MET A 100 3.15 7.51 0.16
CA MET A 100 2.55 6.90 -1.04
C MET A 100 1.24 6.15 -0.76
N ALA A 101 0.78 6.05 0.48
CA ALA A 101 -0.45 5.34 0.86
C ALA A 101 -1.75 6.12 0.56
N GLY A 102 -1.72 7.01 -0.45
CA GLY A 102 -2.90 7.76 -0.93
C GLY A 102 -3.88 6.94 -1.78
N ASN A 103 -3.49 5.74 -2.23
CA ASN A 103 -4.30 4.88 -3.09
C ASN A 103 -5.67 4.52 -2.51
N ILE A 104 -5.80 4.45 -1.18
CA ILE A 104 -7.07 4.14 -0.49
C ILE A 104 -8.07 5.28 -0.70
N SER A 105 -7.70 6.53 -0.41
CA SER A 105 -8.58 7.68 -0.58
C SER A 105 -8.99 7.88 -2.04
N ILE A 106 -8.05 7.66 -2.97
CA ILE A 106 -8.31 7.75 -4.41
C ILE A 106 -9.30 6.65 -4.85
N ALA A 107 -9.19 5.42 -4.33
CA ALA A 107 -10.11 4.34 -4.65
C ALA A 107 -11.56 4.67 -4.21
N PHE A 108 -11.74 5.25 -3.03
CA PHE A 108 -13.05 5.72 -2.58
C PHE A 108 -13.59 6.86 -3.44
N ALA A 109 -12.75 7.84 -3.79
CA ALA A 109 -13.13 8.94 -4.68
C ALA A 109 -13.52 8.41 -6.07
N TYR A 110 -12.70 7.52 -6.66
CA TYR A 110 -12.97 6.88 -7.94
C TYR A 110 -14.35 6.21 -7.96
N VAL A 111 -14.69 5.44 -6.91
CA VAL A 111 -15.98 4.76 -6.83
C VAL A 111 -17.12 5.77 -6.68
N THR A 112 -16.92 6.85 -5.95
CA THR A 112 -17.91 7.92 -5.84
C THR A 112 -18.19 8.57 -7.19
N ASP A 113 -17.16 8.76 -8.02
CA ASP A 113 -17.29 9.36 -9.36
C ASP A 113 -18.07 8.46 -10.33
N ILE A 114 -17.92 7.12 -10.24
CA ILE A 114 -18.53 6.16 -11.18
C ILE A 114 -19.86 5.56 -10.71
N THR A 115 -20.38 6.00 -9.55
CA THR A 115 -21.64 5.48 -8.99
C THR A 115 -22.63 6.61 -8.76
N ASP A 116 -23.90 6.33 -9.08
CA ASP A 116 -25.02 7.16 -8.70
C ASP A 116 -25.41 6.98 -7.21
N ASP A 117 -26.30 7.84 -6.69
CA ASP A 117 -26.68 7.84 -5.29
C ASP A 117 -27.30 6.51 -4.83
N SER A 118 -27.99 5.79 -5.74
CA SER A 118 -28.63 4.51 -5.44
C SER A 118 -27.63 3.36 -5.24
N ASN A 119 -26.49 3.40 -5.91
CA ASN A 119 -25.48 2.35 -5.94
C ASN A 119 -24.20 2.69 -5.16
N ARG A 120 -24.05 3.96 -4.74
CA ARG A 120 -22.82 4.47 -4.07
C ARG A 120 -22.49 3.67 -2.81
N ALA A 121 -23.46 3.43 -1.94
CA ALA A 121 -23.21 2.67 -0.71
C ALA A 121 -22.68 1.25 -0.99
N ALA A 122 -23.25 0.56 -1.99
CA ALA A 122 -22.80 -0.77 -2.41
C ALA A 122 -21.40 -0.70 -3.05
N GLY A 123 -21.10 0.34 -3.82
CA GLY A 123 -19.80 0.59 -4.40
C GLY A 123 -18.70 0.78 -3.35
N LEU A 124 -18.94 1.66 -2.38
CA LEU A 124 -18.02 1.92 -1.26
C LEU A 124 -17.83 0.67 -0.38
N GLY A 125 -18.91 -0.10 -0.16
CA GLY A 125 -18.85 -1.39 0.52
C GLY A 125 -17.92 -2.40 -0.17
N LYS A 126 -17.89 -2.44 -1.51
CA LYS A 126 -16.97 -3.29 -2.28
C LYS A 126 -15.50 -2.86 -2.08
N VAL A 127 -15.21 -1.55 -2.08
CA VAL A 127 -13.86 -1.07 -1.79
C VAL A 127 -13.44 -1.44 -0.37
N SER A 128 -14.33 -1.25 0.61
CA SER A 128 -14.07 -1.64 2.01
C SER A 128 -13.82 -3.16 2.13
N ALA A 129 -14.58 -3.99 1.41
CA ALA A 129 -14.35 -5.43 1.36
C ALA A 129 -12.99 -5.78 0.73
N ALA A 130 -12.60 -5.10 -0.35
CA ALA A 130 -11.29 -5.28 -0.97
C ALA A 130 -10.15 -4.95 0.00
N LEU A 131 -10.28 -3.85 0.76
CA LEU A 131 -9.33 -3.46 1.81
C LEU A 131 -9.23 -4.54 2.90
N GLY A 132 -10.37 -4.99 3.43
CA GLY A 132 -10.41 -6.03 4.46
C GLY A 132 -9.77 -7.35 4.01
N LEU A 133 -10.11 -7.80 2.80
CA LEU A 133 -9.54 -9.01 2.22
C LEU A 133 -8.03 -8.88 1.98
N GLY A 134 -7.56 -7.74 1.46
CA GLY A 134 -6.13 -7.48 1.27
C GLY A 134 -5.36 -7.48 2.60
N PHE A 135 -5.94 -6.83 3.62
CA PHE A 135 -5.36 -6.80 4.96
C PHE A 135 -5.35 -8.17 5.66
N MET A 136 -6.34 -9.02 5.37
CA MET A 136 -6.40 -10.38 5.92
C MET A 136 -5.44 -11.34 5.20
N THR A 137 -5.36 -11.27 3.87
CA THR A 137 -4.53 -12.20 3.07
C THR A 137 -3.06 -11.82 3.07
N GLY A 138 -2.73 -10.53 3.19
CA GLY A 138 -1.36 -10.03 3.21
C GLY A 138 -0.49 -10.69 4.28
N PRO A 139 -0.85 -10.63 5.56
CA PRO A 139 -0.10 -11.28 6.64
C PRO A 139 0.09 -12.79 6.45
N ALA A 140 -0.91 -13.49 5.94
CA ALA A 140 -0.83 -14.92 5.67
C ALA A 140 0.24 -15.22 4.59
N ILE A 141 0.23 -14.46 3.49
CA ILE A 141 1.26 -14.59 2.44
C ILE A 141 2.63 -14.16 2.98
N GLY A 142 2.71 -13.08 3.72
CA GLY A 142 3.94 -12.60 4.33
C GLY A 142 4.58 -13.65 5.24
N GLY A 143 3.78 -14.27 6.10
CA GLY A 143 4.24 -15.35 6.99
C GLY A 143 4.74 -16.57 6.22
N LEU A 144 4.02 -16.99 5.18
CA LEU A 144 4.45 -18.11 4.33
C LEU A 144 5.78 -17.82 3.61
N LEU A 145 5.97 -16.60 3.11
CA LEU A 145 7.19 -16.20 2.41
C LEU A 145 8.38 -15.97 3.37
N ALA A 146 8.10 -15.54 4.59
CA ALA A 146 9.14 -15.35 5.61
C ALA A 146 9.76 -16.67 6.07
N GLY A 147 8.99 -17.76 6.07
CA GLY A 147 9.44 -19.07 6.51
C GLY A 147 9.04 -19.39 7.95
N ASN A 148 9.61 -20.48 8.49
CA ASN A 148 9.13 -21.12 9.72
C ASN A 148 9.70 -20.53 11.03
N SER A 149 10.65 -19.60 10.95
CA SER A 149 11.23 -18.96 12.15
C SER A 149 11.54 -17.50 11.89
N VAL A 150 11.31 -16.66 12.90
CA VAL A 150 11.60 -15.21 12.84
C VAL A 150 13.09 -14.95 12.66
N GLU A 151 13.95 -15.78 13.28
CA GLU A 151 15.41 -15.66 13.23
C GLU A 151 15.97 -15.84 11.82
N ASN A 152 15.36 -16.74 11.03
CA ASN A 152 15.79 -17.05 9.67
C ASN A 152 14.80 -16.53 8.61
N ALA A 153 13.95 -15.57 8.98
CA ALA A 153 12.96 -15.04 8.08
C ALA A 153 13.58 -14.40 6.84
N ASN A 154 13.01 -14.72 5.68
CA ASN A 154 13.45 -14.19 4.40
C ASN A 154 12.80 -12.83 4.11
N TYR A 155 13.31 -11.78 4.77
CA TYR A 155 12.80 -10.41 4.61
C TYR A 155 12.99 -9.87 3.19
N LEU A 156 14.05 -10.31 2.49
CA LEU A 156 14.30 -9.92 1.11
C LEU A 156 13.17 -10.40 0.20
N LEU A 157 12.80 -11.68 0.31
CA LEU A 157 11.73 -12.28 -0.49
C LEU A 157 10.38 -11.62 -0.20
N THR A 158 10.06 -11.38 1.07
CA THR A 158 8.80 -10.73 1.47
C THR A 158 8.71 -9.29 0.98
N ALA A 159 9.79 -8.53 1.05
CA ALA A 159 9.83 -7.16 0.53
C ALA A 159 9.71 -7.12 -1.00
N TRP A 160 10.36 -8.03 -1.71
CA TRP A 160 10.22 -8.19 -3.16
C TRP A 160 8.81 -8.62 -3.57
N ALA A 161 8.18 -9.51 -2.80
CA ALA A 161 6.78 -9.90 -3.04
C ALA A 161 5.84 -8.71 -2.88
N ALA A 162 6.01 -7.92 -1.82
CA ALA A 162 5.23 -6.69 -1.62
C ALA A 162 5.44 -5.67 -2.75
N ALA A 163 6.69 -5.48 -3.18
CA ALA A 163 7.02 -4.61 -4.32
C ALA A 163 6.37 -5.09 -5.62
N GLY A 164 6.53 -6.39 -5.93
CA GLY A 164 5.98 -7.01 -7.14
C GLY A 164 4.45 -6.96 -7.18
N ILE A 165 3.79 -7.20 -6.06
CA ILE A 165 2.34 -7.12 -5.95
C ILE A 165 1.84 -5.70 -6.20
N ASN A 166 2.47 -4.67 -5.62
CA ASN A 166 2.11 -3.29 -5.90
C ASN A 166 2.40 -2.89 -7.36
N PHE A 167 3.49 -3.39 -7.93
CA PHE A 167 3.79 -3.20 -9.35
C PHE A 167 2.73 -3.84 -10.25
N VAL A 168 2.28 -5.06 -9.94
CA VAL A 168 1.18 -5.73 -10.66
C VAL A 168 -0.12 -4.93 -10.54
N ALA A 169 -0.45 -4.40 -9.35
CA ALA A 169 -1.60 -3.52 -9.16
C ALA A 169 -1.49 -2.25 -10.03
N MET A 170 -0.30 -1.65 -10.10
CA MET A 170 -0.02 -0.50 -10.96
C MET A 170 -0.24 -0.84 -12.45
N VAL A 171 0.31 -1.95 -12.93
CA VAL A 171 0.12 -2.40 -14.32
C VAL A 171 -1.35 -2.67 -14.61
N ALA A 172 -2.07 -3.31 -13.69
CA ALA A 172 -3.51 -3.54 -13.83
C ALA A 172 -4.29 -2.22 -13.90
N ALA A 173 -3.91 -1.22 -13.10
CA ALA A 173 -4.51 0.12 -13.19
C ALA A 173 -4.22 0.80 -14.54
N ILE A 174 -2.98 0.70 -15.05
CA ILE A 174 -2.62 1.27 -16.35
C ILE A 174 -3.46 0.65 -17.48
N VAL A 175 -3.54 -0.67 -17.52
CA VAL A 175 -4.13 -1.42 -18.65
C VAL A 175 -5.65 -1.41 -18.60
N PHE A 176 -6.24 -1.62 -17.42
CA PHE A 176 -7.66 -1.93 -17.31
C PHE A 176 -8.50 -0.83 -16.65
N LEU A 177 -7.89 0.09 -15.89
CA LEU A 177 -8.66 1.16 -15.26
C LEU A 177 -8.89 2.28 -16.27
N LYS A 178 -10.13 2.75 -16.36
CA LYS A 178 -10.48 3.96 -17.11
C LYS A 178 -10.38 5.16 -16.17
N GLU A 179 -10.16 6.35 -16.74
CA GLU A 179 -10.29 7.59 -15.94
C GLU A 179 -11.75 7.78 -15.54
N SER A 180 -11.98 8.22 -14.29
CA SER A 180 -13.32 8.47 -13.77
C SER A 180 -13.68 9.94 -13.67
N LEU A 181 -12.66 10.81 -13.67
CA LEU A 181 -12.88 12.25 -13.67
C LEU A 181 -13.28 12.69 -15.07
N ASP A 182 -14.50 13.18 -15.22
CA ASP A 182 -14.94 13.83 -16.45
C ASP A 182 -14.15 15.14 -16.61
N ALA A 183 -13.55 15.32 -17.80
CA ALA A 183 -12.76 16.51 -18.14
C ALA A 183 -13.63 17.73 -18.38
#